data_cfdb1511227c644930eb5829d977701e
#
_entry.id   cfdb1511227c644930eb5829d977701e
#
_cell.length_a   1.000
_cell.length_b   1.000
_cell.length_c   1.000
_cell.angle_alpha   90.00
_cell.angle_beta   90.00
_cell.angle_gamma   90.00
#
_symmetry.space_group_name_H-M   'P 1'
#
loop_
_entity.id
_entity.type
_entity.pdbx_description
1 polymer ?
#
loop_
_entity_poly.entity_id
_entity_poly.type
_entity_poly.pdbx_seq_one_letter_code
_entity_poly.pdbx_strand_id
1 'polypeptide(L)' 'SKDFNTSYEETLQKVRLKLNISEQEAEKEMKLYW' A
#
# COMPACT_ATOMS: atom_id res chain seq x y z
N SER A 1 -1.82 -18.16 7.07
CA SER A 1 -3.11 -18.03 6.49
C SER A 1 -3.47 -16.61 6.14
N LYS A 2 -2.68 -15.67 6.47
CA LYS A 2 -2.92 -14.29 6.10
C LYS A 2 -1.76 -13.73 5.33
N ASP A 3 -1.01 -14.56 4.69
CA ASP A 3 0.19 -14.11 4.02
C ASP A 3 -0.03 -13.81 2.56
N PHE A 4 -1.18 -14.13 2.04
CA PHE A 4 -1.37 -13.97 0.61
C PHE A 4 -1.36 -12.50 0.20
N ASN A 5 -1.48 -11.57 1.13
CA ASN A 5 -1.45 -10.16 0.80
C ASN A 5 -0.18 -9.48 1.27
N THR A 6 0.86 -10.25 1.52
CA THR A 6 2.09 -9.68 2.06
C THR A 6 2.69 -8.67 1.11
N SER A 7 2.78 -9.00 -0.16
CA SER A 7 3.37 -8.07 -1.12
C SER A 7 2.56 -6.79 -1.22
N TYR A 8 1.26 -6.91 -1.23
CA TYR A 8 0.40 -5.74 -1.31
C TYR A 8 0.66 -4.81 -0.12
N GLU A 9 0.68 -5.37 1.06
CA GLU A 9 0.83 -4.57 2.26
C GLU A 9 2.21 -3.93 2.32
N GLU A 10 3.22 -4.67 1.91
CA GLU A 10 4.56 -4.10 1.89
C GLU A 10 4.62 -2.92 0.94
N THR A 11 4.06 -3.07 -0.24
CA THR A 11 4.06 -2.00 -1.20
C THR A 11 3.25 -0.81 -0.67
N LEU A 12 2.13 -1.11 -0.05
CA LEU A 12 1.28 -0.05 0.50
C LEU A 12 2.06 0.79 1.50
N GLN A 13 2.80 0.13 2.39
CA GLN A 13 3.56 0.86 3.39
C GLN A 13 4.65 1.69 2.76
N LYS A 14 5.29 1.17 1.74
CA LYS A 14 6.32 1.92 1.06
C LYS A 14 5.73 3.17 0.40
N VAL A 15 4.57 3.02 -0.20
CA VAL A 15 3.91 4.16 -0.82
C VAL A 15 3.58 5.23 0.21
N ARG A 16 3.08 4.79 1.37
CA ARG A 16 2.77 5.74 2.42
C ARG A 16 4.00 6.54 2.84
N LEU A 17 5.09 5.85 3.03
CA LEU A 17 6.31 6.51 3.48
C LEU A 17 6.90 7.39 2.39
N LYS A 18 6.90 6.90 1.18
CA LYS A 18 7.49 7.67 0.08
C LYS A 18 6.71 8.95 -0.18
N LEU A 19 5.40 8.85 -0.22
CA LEU A 19 4.57 10.01 -0.53
C LEU A 19 4.19 10.77 0.73
N ASN A 20 4.50 10.21 1.88
CA ASN A 20 4.15 10.87 3.15
C ASN A 20 2.66 11.15 3.23
N ILE A 21 1.86 10.14 2.89
CA ILE A 21 0.42 10.28 2.87
C ILE A 21 -0.20 9.29 3.84
N SER A 22 -1.49 9.46 4.09
CA SER A 22 -2.18 8.58 5.01
C SER A 22 -2.50 7.24 4.34
N GLU A 23 -2.95 6.30 5.16
CA GLU A 23 -3.26 4.98 4.64
C GLU A 23 -4.35 5.02 3.58
N GLN A 24 -5.35 5.84 3.80
CA GLN A 24 -6.42 5.94 2.83
C GLN A 24 -5.91 6.46 1.50
N GLU A 25 -5.04 7.45 1.55
CA GLU A 25 -4.46 7.97 0.32
C GLU A 25 -3.61 6.93 -0.37
N ALA A 26 -2.84 6.19 0.41
CA ALA A 26 -2.00 5.15 -0.17
C ALA A 26 -2.84 4.07 -0.83
N GLU A 27 -3.97 3.75 -0.24
CA GLU A 27 -4.85 2.76 -0.85
C GLU A 27 -5.36 3.22 -2.20
N LYS A 28 -5.65 4.49 -2.33
CA LYS A 28 -6.07 5.03 -3.61
C LYS A 28 -4.97 4.83 -4.65
N GLU A 29 -3.74 5.10 -4.26
CA GLU A 29 -2.63 4.92 -5.19
C GLU A 29 -2.49 3.45 -5.55
N MET A 30 -2.65 2.57 -4.58
CA MET A 30 -2.51 1.15 -4.84
C MET A 30 -3.54 0.67 -5.86
N LYS A 31 -4.71 1.23 -5.83
CA LYS A 31 -5.73 0.85 -6.81
C LYS A 31 -5.29 1.11 -8.23
N LEU A 32 -4.47 2.12 -8.42
CA LEU A 32 -3.97 2.44 -9.75
C LEU A 32 -2.90 1.47 -10.21
N TYR A 33 -2.11 0.95 -9.27
CA TYR A 33 -1.00 0.07 -9.62
C TYR A 33 -1.34 -1.40 -9.49
N TRP A 34 -2.09 -1.73 -8.50
CA TRP A 34 -2.35 -3.12 -8.18
C TRP A 34 -3.58 -3.61 -8.91
#